data_ec6af58714c4e056dfb41d84555977e3
#
_entry.id   ec6af58714c4e056dfb41d84555977e3
#
_cell.length_a   1.000
_cell.length_b   1.000
_cell.length_c   1.000
_cell.angle_alpha   90.00
_cell.angle_beta   90.00
_cell.angle_gamma   90.00
#
_symmetry.space_group_name_H-M   'P 1'
#
loop_
_entity.id
_entity.type
_entity.pdbx_description
1 polymer ?
#
loop_
_entity_poly.entity_id
_entity_poly.type
_entity_poly.pdbx_seq_one_letter_code
_entity_poly.pdbx_strand_id
1 'polypeptide(L)'
;MTAHAQPMHSGEVGIEIAPILDAASVDAKVGDQIDRLLRRTCKIARSLAGAEQAALKLWVGEDPSKARKYYSLSEKYSAFSDFRVDPKGLGLHGMAIPPGEIVRLTEDEVLQHPLYRNFGGTAASHPPMRGWLATSVSGAGGRVYGLLQLSDKSGGRDFDIADEENICELAALIGETLDALRIGANESG
;
A
#
# COMPACT_ATOMS: atom_id res chain seq x y z
N MET A 1 4.50 -10.17 21.22
CA MET A 1 3.73 -11.33 20.73
C MET A 1 3.62 -11.16 19.22
N THR A 2 4.44 -11.90 18.49
CA THR A 2 4.50 -11.83 17.02
C THR A 2 3.32 -12.61 16.47
N ALA A 3 2.35 -11.89 15.86
CA ALA A 3 1.25 -12.52 15.16
C ALA A 3 1.79 -13.11 13.84
N HIS A 4 1.81 -14.43 13.74
CA HIS A 4 2.02 -15.11 12.48
C HIS A 4 0.78 -14.92 11.62
N ALA A 5 0.86 -14.02 10.64
CA ALA A 5 -0.18 -13.89 9.62
C ALA A 5 -0.22 -15.16 8.78
N GLN A 6 -1.28 -15.93 8.90
CA GLN A 6 -1.52 -17.09 8.04
C GLN A 6 -1.94 -16.64 6.62
N PRO A 7 -1.59 -17.40 5.58
CA PRO A 7 -2.10 -17.12 4.24
C PRO A 7 -3.60 -17.38 4.23
N MET A 8 -4.38 -16.35 3.96
CA MET A 8 -5.83 -16.43 3.89
C MET A 8 -6.26 -17.20 2.65
N HIS A 9 -6.97 -18.30 2.87
CA HIS A 9 -7.87 -18.86 1.88
C HIS A 9 -9.02 -17.85 1.64
N SER A 10 -9.32 -17.59 0.37
CA SER A 10 -10.42 -16.74 -0.08
C SER A 10 -11.76 -17.27 0.42
N GLY A 11 -12.13 -16.97 1.66
CA GLY A 11 -13.39 -17.49 2.17
C GLY A 11 -13.89 -17.00 3.52
N GLU A 12 -13.06 -16.41 4.39
CA GLU A 12 -13.50 -16.30 5.79
C GLU A 12 -13.29 -14.96 6.52
N VAL A 13 -12.80 -13.93 5.87
CA VAL A 13 -12.95 -12.58 6.44
C VAL A 13 -13.57 -11.71 5.37
N GLY A 14 -14.79 -11.30 5.56
CA GLY A 14 -15.52 -10.39 4.68
C GLY A 14 -14.90 -8.99 4.70
N ILE A 15 -13.70 -8.86 4.11
CA ILE A 15 -13.10 -7.56 3.87
C ILE A 15 -13.90 -6.94 2.73
N GLU A 16 -14.74 -5.97 3.03
CA GLU A 16 -15.43 -5.19 2.02
C GLU A 16 -14.42 -4.33 1.28
N ILE A 17 -14.06 -4.75 0.06
CA ILE A 17 -13.21 -3.97 -0.84
C ILE A 17 -14.07 -2.90 -1.48
N ALA A 18 -13.83 -1.65 -1.16
CA ALA A 18 -14.52 -0.54 -1.78
C ALA A 18 -13.76 -0.01 -2.99
N PRO A 19 -14.41 0.09 -4.15
CA PRO A 19 -13.82 0.76 -5.29
C PRO A 19 -13.62 2.25 -4.99
N ILE A 20 -12.42 2.75 -5.28
CA ILE A 20 -12.18 4.18 -5.35
C ILE A 20 -12.63 4.62 -6.71
N LEU A 21 -13.68 5.45 -6.74
CA LEU A 21 -14.13 6.22 -7.90
C LEU A 21 -14.03 5.44 -9.22
N ASP A 22 -15.14 5.02 -9.73
CA ASP A 22 -15.21 4.68 -11.15
C ASP A 22 -14.70 5.89 -11.93
N ALA A 23 -13.60 5.71 -12.68
CA ALA A 23 -12.92 6.78 -13.39
C ALA A 23 -13.84 7.50 -14.41
N ALA A 24 -15.03 6.94 -14.67
CA ALA A 24 -16.02 7.52 -15.56
C ALA A 24 -16.87 8.62 -14.90
N SER A 25 -16.89 8.75 -13.58
CA SER A 25 -17.78 9.68 -12.86
C SER A 25 -17.10 10.90 -12.25
N VAL A 26 -15.76 11.01 -12.35
CA VAL A 26 -15.01 12.15 -11.78
C VAL A 26 -14.51 13.06 -12.87
N ASP A 27 -14.76 14.37 -12.71
CA ASP A 27 -14.11 15.41 -13.53
C ASP A 27 -12.60 15.14 -13.57
N ALA A 28 -12.01 15.16 -14.78
CA ALA A 28 -10.59 14.89 -15.00
C ALA A 28 -9.67 15.74 -14.12
N LYS A 29 -10.07 17.00 -13.85
CA LYS A 29 -9.33 17.91 -12.97
C LYS A 29 -9.32 17.45 -11.52
N VAL A 30 -10.41 16.88 -11.02
CA VAL A 30 -10.51 16.32 -9.66
C VAL A 30 -9.68 15.04 -9.60
N GLY A 31 -9.72 14.20 -10.62
CA GLY A 31 -8.88 13.00 -10.74
C GLY A 31 -7.39 13.33 -10.63
N ASP A 32 -6.93 14.36 -11.37
CA ASP A 32 -5.55 14.85 -11.31
C ASP A 32 -5.15 15.39 -9.92
N GLN A 33 -6.08 16.01 -9.20
CA GLN A 33 -5.82 16.50 -7.85
C GLN A 33 -5.65 15.34 -6.86
N ILE A 34 -6.51 14.33 -6.97
CA ILE A 34 -6.43 13.11 -6.16
C ILE A 34 -5.10 12.39 -6.43
N ASP A 35 -4.72 12.21 -7.68
CA ASP A 35 -3.45 11.58 -8.05
C ASP A 35 -2.25 12.32 -7.48
N ARG A 36 -2.25 13.65 -7.53
CA ARG A 36 -1.19 14.46 -6.90
C ARG A 36 -1.14 14.30 -5.38
N LEU A 37 -2.30 14.29 -4.73
CA LEU A 37 -2.40 14.07 -3.29
C LEU A 37 -1.80 12.72 -2.90
N LEU A 38 -2.22 11.65 -3.56
CA LEU A 38 -1.78 10.28 -3.26
C LEU A 38 -0.28 10.08 -3.51
N ARG A 39 0.29 10.70 -4.55
CA ARG A 39 1.76 10.73 -4.76
C ARG A 39 2.48 11.47 -3.63
N ARG A 40 1.94 12.59 -3.16
CA ARG A 40 2.51 13.32 -2.01
C ARG A 40 2.44 12.49 -0.73
N THR A 41 1.35 11.78 -0.53
CA THR A 41 1.18 10.88 0.62
C THR A 41 2.24 9.79 0.64
N CYS A 42 2.54 9.15 -0.48
CA CYS A 42 3.67 8.21 -0.56
C CYS A 42 5.01 8.86 -0.16
N LYS A 43 5.25 10.10 -0.60
CA LYS A 43 6.47 10.83 -0.22
C LYS A 43 6.50 11.13 1.28
N ILE A 44 5.38 11.52 1.88
CA ILE A 44 5.26 11.78 3.31
C ILE A 44 5.51 10.48 4.10
N ALA A 45 4.84 9.38 3.74
CA ALA A 45 5.01 8.07 4.35
C ALA A 45 6.49 7.66 4.38
N ARG A 46 7.15 7.75 3.21
CA ARG A 46 8.57 7.45 3.08
C ARG A 46 9.43 8.31 4.01
N SER A 47 9.14 9.60 4.08
CA SER A 47 9.94 10.54 4.89
C SER A 47 9.71 10.37 6.39
N LEU A 48 8.48 10.09 6.83
CA LEU A 48 8.14 9.90 8.24
C LEU A 48 8.89 8.70 8.85
N ALA A 49 8.90 7.58 8.15
CA ALA A 49 9.58 6.37 8.62
C ALA A 49 11.07 6.31 8.24
N GLY A 50 11.58 7.30 7.53
CA GLY A 50 12.95 7.24 7.01
C GLY A 50 13.18 6.06 6.08
N ALA A 51 12.18 5.68 5.29
CA ALA A 51 12.29 4.56 4.35
C ALA A 51 12.88 5.02 3.02
N GLU A 52 13.47 4.08 2.28
CA GLU A 52 13.98 4.34 0.94
C GLU A 52 12.88 4.18 -0.12
N GLN A 53 11.83 3.45 0.20
CA GLN A 53 10.72 3.17 -0.69
C GLN A 53 9.39 3.27 0.04
N ALA A 54 8.38 3.84 -0.63
CA ALA A 54 6.98 3.77 -0.22
C ALA A 54 6.11 3.46 -1.43
N ALA A 55 5.06 2.68 -1.23
CA ALA A 55 4.05 2.43 -2.23
C ALA A 55 2.65 2.46 -1.60
N LEU A 56 1.71 3.06 -2.32
CA LEU A 56 0.30 3.04 -2.02
C LEU A 56 -0.40 2.31 -3.17
N LYS A 57 -1.05 1.22 -2.87
CA LYS A 57 -1.87 0.44 -3.80
C LYS A 57 -3.33 0.65 -3.42
N LEU A 58 -4.14 1.13 -4.33
CA LEU A 58 -5.57 1.34 -4.13
C LEU A 58 -6.36 0.52 -5.14
N TRP A 59 -7.39 -0.17 -4.68
CA TRP A 59 -8.24 -1.00 -5.51
C TRP A 59 -9.12 -0.13 -6.43
N VAL A 60 -9.38 -0.60 -7.64
CA VAL A 60 -10.24 0.07 -8.62
C VAL A 60 -11.35 -0.88 -9.03
N GLY A 61 -12.60 -0.55 -8.70
CA GLY A 61 -13.72 -1.42 -8.94
C GLY A 61 -13.71 -2.68 -8.07
N GLU A 62 -14.58 -3.61 -8.39
CA GLU A 62 -14.74 -4.88 -7.64
C GLU A 62 -13.67 -5.93 -7.97
N ASP A 63 -12.80 -5.66 -8.95
CA ASP A 63 -11.76 -6.58 -9.38
C ASP A 63 -10.45 -6.32 -8.62
N PRO A 64 -10.04 -7.21 -7.69
CA PRO A 64 -8.81 -7.04 -6.92
C PRO A 64 -7.53 -7.02 -7.77
N SER A 65 -7.59 -7.49 -9.02
CA SER A 65 -6.46 -7.42 -9.94
C SER A 65 -6.26 -6.00 -10.49
N LYS A 66 -7.30 -5.18 -10.46
CA LYS A 66 -7.24 -3.78 -10.90
C LYS A 66 -6.89 -2.90 -9.71
N ALA A 67 -5.73 -2.27 -9.78
CA ALA A 67 -5.30 -1.35 -8.75
C ALA A 67 -4.50 -0.19 -9.35
N ARG A 68 -4.68 0.99 -8.80
CA ARG A 68 -3.77 2.12 -9.02
C ARG A 68 -2.63 2.03 -8.01
N LYS A 69 -1.41 2.25 -8.48
CA LYS A 69 -0.22 2.22 -7.66
C LYS A 69 0.50 3.56 -7.73
N TYR A 70 0.88 4.06 -6.57
CA TYR A 70 1.65 5.28 -6.39
C TYR A 70 2.95 4.91 -5.68
N TYR A 71 4.06 5.53 -6.08
CA TYR A 71 5.38 5.21 -5.54
C TYR A 71 6.12 6.48 -5.13
N SER A 72 6.95 6.35 -4.13
CA SER A 72 8.00 7.29 -3.79
C SER A 72 9.28 6.51 -3.54
N LEU A 73 10.31 6.80 -4.32
CA LEU A 73 11.66 6.27 -4.15
C LEU A 73 12.58 7.38 -3.65
N SER A 74 13.57 7.01 -2.84
CA SER A 74 14.67 7.92 -2.49
C SER A 74 15.62 8.09 -3.68
N GLU A 75 16.54 9.03 -3.58
CA GLU A 75 17.57 9.24 -4.59
C GLU A 75 18.42 7.98 -4.82
N LYS A 76 18.69 7.21 -3.75
CA LYS A 76 19.38 5.92 -3.79
C LYS A 76 18.79 4.96 -4.82
N TYR A 77 17.48 5.02 -5.02
CA TYR A 77 16.76 4.12 -5.93
C TYR A 77 16.15 4.83 -7.14
N SER A 78 16.62 6.01 -7.47
CA SER A 78 16.12 6.79 -8.62
C SER A 78 16.22 6.04 -9.96
N ALA A 79 17.24 5.19 -10.13
CA ALA A 79 17.39 4.35 -11.31
C ALA A 79 16.23 3.36 -11.56
N PHE A 80 15.40 3.12 -10.54
CA PHE A 80 14.25 2.22 -10.62
C PHE A 80 12.91 2.95 -10.85
N SER A 81 12.93 4.24 -11.12
CA SER A 81 11.72 5.06 -11.28
C SER A 81 10.76 4.55 -12.35
N ASP A 82 11.29 3.91 -13.39
CA ASP A 82 10.52 3.36 -14.52
C ASP A 82 10.09 1.91 -14.33
N PHE A 83 10.43 1.29 -13.19
CA PHE A 83 10.06 -0.09 -12.92
C PHE A 83 8.53 -0.24 -12.88
N ARG A 84 8.04 -1.23 -13.59
CA ARG A 84 6.63 -1.62 -13.59
C ARG A 84 6.52 -3.06 -13.14
N VAL A 85 5.73 -3.30 -12.08
CA VAL A 85 5.46 -4.66 -11.58
C VAL A 85 4.47 -5.33 -12.52
N ASP A 86 4.78 -6.55 -12.98
CA ASP A 86 3.79 -7.38 -13.65
C ASP A 86 2.62 -7.66 -12.70
N PRO A 87 1.38 -7.35 -13.07
CA PRO A 87 0.21 -7.57 -12.22
C PRO A 87 -0.02 -9.04 -11.83
N LYS A 88 0.60 -9.99 -12.53
CA LYS A 88 0.45 -11.44 -12.26
C LYS A 88 1.15 -11.92 -10.99
N GLY A 89 2.09 -11.16 -10.43
CA GLY A 89 2.82 -11.51 -9.22
C GLY A 89 2.46 -10.58 -8.07
N LEU A 90 1.42 -10.86 -7.30
CA LEU A 90 1.06 -10.00 -6.18
C LEU A 90 2.08 -10.03 -5.04
N GLY A 91 2.76 -11.14 -4.81
CA GLY A 91 3.76 -11.26 -3.74
C GLY A 91 3.21 -10.76 -2.40
N LEU A 92 4.04 -10.06 -1.62
CA LEU A 92 3.62 -9.43 -0.36
C LEU A 92 2.51 -8.38 -0.55
N HIS A 93 2.42 -7.74 -1.72
CA HIS A 93 1.34 -6.80 -2.04
C HIS A 93 -0.05 -7.47 -2.15
N GLY A 94 -0.10 -8.78 -2.19
CA GLY A 94 -1.34 -9.56 -2.17
C GLY A 94 -1.76 -9.97 -0.76
N MET A 95 -1.00 -9.60 0.26
CA MET A 95 -1.36 -9.88 1.64
C MET A 95 -2.62 -9.10 2.01
N ALA A 96 -3.62 -9.82 2.52
CA ALA A 96 -4.79 -9.20 3.11
C ALA A 96 -4.44 -8.81 4.55
N ILE A 97 -4.43 -7.52 4.83
CA ILE A 97 -4.21 -6.98 6.17
C ILE A 97 -5.55 -6.41 6.65
N PRO A 98 -6.13 -6.92 7.75
CA PRO A 98 -7.35 -6.40 8.31
C PRO A 98 -7.25 -4.90 8.67
N PRO A 99 -8.38 -4.16 8.71
CA PRO A 99 -8.40 -2.78 9.16
C PRO A 99 -7.75 -2.61 10.55
N GLY A 100 -6.85 -1.64 10.67
CA GLY A 100 -6.15 -1.34 11.92
C GLY A 100 -5.03 -2.30 12.29
N GLU A 101 -4.80 -3.36 11.50
CA GLU A 101 -3.63 -4.22 11.67
C GLU A 101 -2.44 -3.73 10.85
N ILE A 102 -1.25 -4.09 11.33
CA ILE A 102 0.01 -3.78 10.67
C ILE A 102 0.89 -5.04 10.61
N VAL A 103 1.64 -5.16 9.53
CA VAL A 103 2.62 -6.22 9.36
C VAL A 103 3.99 -5.58 9.20
N ARG A 104 4.92 -6.00 10.05
CA ARG A 104 6.32 -5.59 10.00
C ARG A 104 7.19 -6.83 9.87
N LEU A 105 8.04 -6.84 8.85
CA LEU A 105 8.97 -7.93 8.57
C LEU A 105 10.39 -7.38 8.46
N THR A 106 11.34 -8.05 9.07
CA THR A 106 12.77 -7.86 8.86
C THR A 106 13.18 -8.34 7.45
N GLU A 107 14.42 -8.07 7.02
CA GLU A 107 14.91 -8.58 5.74
C GLU A 107 14.85 -10.10 5.66
N ASP A 108 15.29 -10.79 6.72
CA ASP A 108 15.26 -12.26 6.77
C ASP A 108 13.83 -12.82 6.71
N GLU A 109 12.89 -12.21 7.42
CA GLU A 109 11.48 -12.60 7.39
C GLU A 109 10.85 -12.38 6.01
N VAL A 110 11.21 -11.29 5.33
CA VAL A 110 10.77 -11.04 3.93
C VAL A 110 11.26 -12.16 3.02
N LEU A 111 12.55 -12.50 3.08
CA LEU A 111 13.15 -13.53 2.22
C LEU A 111 12.56 -14.93 2.44
N GLN A 112 12.15 -15.22 3.68
CA GLN A 112 11.54 -16.50 4.06
C GLN A 112 10.01 -16.52 3.91
N HIS A 113 9.39 -15.38 3.63
CA HIS A 113 7.94 -15.27 3.60
C HIS A 113 7.32 -16.06 2.43
N PRO A 114 6.27 -16.89 2.66
CA PRO A 114 5.68 -17.75 1.62
C PRO A 114 5.15 -16.98 0.41
N LEU A 115 4.70 -15.74 0.62
CA LEU A 115 4.23 -14.86 -0.45
C LEU A 115 5.34 -14.10 -1.16
N TYR A 116 6.58 -14.15 -0.68
CA TYR A 116 7.69 -13.50 -1.36
C TYR A 116 8.00 -14.20 -2.67
N ARG A 117 7.93 -13.49 -3.77
CA ARG A 117 8.07 -14.04 -5.14
C ARG A 117 9.33 -13.55 -5.86
N ASN A 118 10.26 -12.92 -5.12
CA ASN A 118 11.47 -12.34 -5.73
C ASN A 118 11.15 -11.56 -7.02
N PHE A 119 10.06 -10.78 -6.99
CA PHE A 119 9.58 -9.95 -8.11
C PHE A 119 9.35 -10.74 -9.41
N GLY A 120 8.97 -12.01 -9.32
CA GLY A 120 8.71 -12.85 -10.51
C GLY A 120 9.96 -13.13 -11.35
N GLY A 121 11.15 -13.08 -10.74
CA GLY A 121 12.42 -13.24 -11.44
C GLY A 121 13.00 -11.94 -11.98
N THR A 122 12.37 -10.79 -11.75
CA THR A 122 12.85 -9.46 -12.18
C THR A 122 13.61 -8.71 -11.08
N ALA A 123 14.14 -9.42 -10.10
CA ALA A 123 14.84 -8.83 -8.95
C ALA A 123 15.99 -7.88 -9.34
N ALA A 124 16.67 -8.13 -10.45
CA ALA A 124 17.73 -7.26 -10.93
C ALA A 124 17.25 -5.87 -11.38
N SER A 125 15.97 -5.73 -11.72
CA SER A 125 15.34 -4.48 -12.16
C SER A 125 14.49 -3.81 -11.09
N HIS A 126 14.43 -4.38 -9.89
CA HIS A 126 13.66 -3.86 -8.76
C HIS A 126 14.60 -3.42 -7.63
N PRO A 127 14.30 -2.32 -6.90
CA PRO A 127 15.07 -1.97 -5.71
C PRO A 127 15.03 -3.11 -4.69
N PRO A 128 16.12 -3.38 -3.96
CA PRO A 128 16.10 -4.39 -2.91
C PRO A 128 14.99 -4.13 -1.90
N MET A 129 14.34 -5.19 -1.42
CA MET A 129 13.37 -5.12 -0.34
C MET A 129 14.03 -5.60 0.95
N ARG A 130 14.57 -4.66 1.73
CA ARG A 130 15.24 -4.91 3.01
C ARG A 130 14.31 -4.52 4.14
N GLY A 131 13.56 -5.51 4.62
CA GLY A 131 12.46 -5.25 5.53
C GLY A 131 11.21 -4.71 4.84
N TRP A 132 10.08 -4.86 5.49
CA TRP A 132 8.79 -4.47 4.97
C TRP A 132 7.85 -4.05 6.10
N LEU A 133 7.15 -2.97 5.91
CA LEU A 133 6.15 -2.45 6.83
C LEU A 133 4.91 -2.10 6.03
N ALA A 134 3.75 -2.65 6.41
CA ALA A 134 2.52 -2.38 5.68
C ALA A 134 1.29 -2.44 6.56
N THR A 135 0.29 -1.63 6.19
CA THR A 135 -1.04 -1.62 6.79
C THR A 135 -2.10 -1.39 5.72
N SER A 136 -3.34 -1.80 6.01
CA SER A 136 -4.46 -1.51 5.14
C SER A 136 -4.80 -0.01 5.18
N VAL A 137 -5.19 0.53 4.04
CA VAL A 137 -5.87 1.82 3.94
C VAL A 137 -7.35 1.55 4.09
N SER A 138 -7.93 1.87 5.24
CA SER A 138 -9.32 1.57 5.55
C SER A 138 -10.06 2.80 6.04
N GLY A 139 -11.30 2.93 5.58
CA GLY A 139 -12.21 3.98 6.02
C GLY A 139 -13.07 3.56 7.21
N ALA A 140 -14.01 4.43 7.56
CA ALA A 140 -14.99 4.16 8.59
C ALA A 140 -15.79 2.88 8.29
N GLY A 141 -16.08 2.11 9.34
CA GLY A 141 -16.79 0.84 9.21
C GLY A 141 -15.95 -0.32 8.66
N GLY A 142 -14.63 -0.18 8.61
CA GLY A 142 -13.71 -1.26 8.23
C GLY A 142 -13.61 -1.53 6.73
N ARG A 143 -14.10 -0.63 5.91
CA ARG A 143 -13.97 -0.71 4.44
C ARG A 143 -12.53 -0.54 4.01
N VAL A 144 -11.96 -1.51 3.29
CA VAL A 144 -10.56 -1.47 2.82
C VAL A 144 -10.48 -0.92 1.41
N TYR A 145 -9.73 0.15 1.23
CA TYR A 145 -9.44 0.81 -0.04
C TYR A 145 -8.16 0.30 -0.69
N GLY A 146 -7.22 -0.21 0.11
CA GLY A 146 -5.94 -0.62 -0.41
C GLY A 146 -4.89 -0.90 0.65
N LEU A 147 -3.63 -0.75 0.27
CA LEU A 147 -2.46 -1.05 1.08
C LEU A 147 -1.45 0.10 0.99
N LEU A 148 -1.01 0.58 2.15
CA LEU A 148 0.16 1.45 2.27
C LEU A 148 1.34 0.60 2.77
N GLN A 149 2.47 0.67 2.08
CA GLN A 149 3.66 -0.09 2.43
C GLN A 149 4.94 0.70 2.29
N LEU A 150 5.92 0.33 3.09
CA LEU A 150 7.29 0.83 3.07
C LEU A 150 8.26 -0.32 2.97
N SER A 151 9.44 -0.07 2.41
CA SER A 151 10.56 -1.01 2.47
C SER A 151 11.90 -0.30 2.51
N ASP A 152 12.91 -1.01 2.99
CA ASP A 152 14.29 -0.55 3.12
C ASP A 152 14.41 0.72 3.99
N LYS A 153 14.36 0.56 5.31
CA LYS A 153 14.61 1.67 6.24
C LYS A 153 16.05 2.16 6.11
N SER A 154 16.23 3.47 6.02
CA SER A 154 17.52 4.12 5.83
C SER A 154 18.53 3.72 6.91
N GLY A 155 19.76 3.53 6.51
CA GLY A 155 20.83 3.10 7.41
C GLY A 155 20.84 1.60 7.73
N GLY A 156 20.09 0.78 6.99
CA GLY A 156 20.07 -0.68 7.16
C GLY A 156 19.42 -1.13 8.48
N ARG A 157 18.55 -0.30 9.04
CA ARG A 157 17.79 -0.61 10.27
C ARG A 157 16.49 -1.32 9.95
N ASP A 158 15.93 -2.01 10.92
CA ASP A 158 14.55 -2.48 10.85
C ASP A 158 13.57 -1.35 11.17
N PHE A 159 12.34 -1.47 10.68
CA PHE A 159 11.24 -0.61 11.12
C PHE A 159 10.92 -0.89 12.60
N ASP A 160 10.42 0.12 13.30
CA ASP A 160 10.12 0.05 14.73
C ASP A 160 8.66 0.46 15.02
N ILE A 161 8.30 0.46 16.30
CA ILE A 161 6.93 0.77 16.75
C ILE A 161 6.51 2.20 16.37
N ALA A 162 7.44 3.15 16.41
CA ALA A 162 7.11 4.53 16.02
C ALA A 162 6.82 4.63 14.52
N ASP A 163 7.50 3.82 13.69
CA ASP A 163 7.17 3.72 12.27
C ASP A 163 5.77 3.12 12.06
N GLU A 164 5.42 2.08 12.85
CA GLU A 164 4.08 1.47 12.81
C GLU A 164 3.00 2.49 13.12
N GLU A 165 3.13 3.22 14.22
CA GLU A 165 2.18 4.25 14.64
C GLU A 165 1.99 5.31 13.56
N ASN A 166 3.09 5.87 13.04
CA ASN A 166 3.05 6.90 12.00
C ASN A 166 2.34 6.44 10.72
N ILE A 167 2.57 5.20 10.31
CA ILE A 167 1.99 4.67 9.07
C ILE A 167 0.54 4.27 9.25
N CYS A 168 0.15 3.77 10.42
CA CYS A 168 -1.25 3.52 10.75
C CYS A 168 -2.07 4.81 10.73
N GLU A 169 -1.61 5.86 11.38
CA GLU A 169 -2.27 7.17 11.38
C GLU A 169 -2.41 7.75 9.97
N LEU A 170 -1.35 7.66 9.17
CA LEU A 170 -1.39 8.14 7.79
C LEU A 170 -2.36 7.32 6.93
N ALA A 171 -2.40 6.00 7.11
CA ALA A 171 -3.32 5.12 6.38
C ALA A 171 -4.79 5.40 6.76
N ALA A 172 -5.07 5.64 8.05
CA ALA A 172 -6.39 6.05 8.52
C ALA A 172 -6.82 7.38 7.89
N LEU A 173 -5.95 8.39 7.90
CA LEU A 173 -6.22 9.70 7.28
C LEU A 173 -6.55 9.57 5.78
N ILE A 174 -5.83 8.71 5.05
CA ILE A 174 -6.14 8.42 3.64
C ILE A 174 -7.52 7.78 3.52
N GLY A 175 -7.82 6.78 4.34
CA GLY A 175 -9.10 6.07 4.33
C GLY A 175 -10.28 6.98 4.60
N GLU A 176 -10.21 7.84 5.60
CA GLU A 176 -11.22 8.85 5.92
C GLU A 176 -11.41 9.85 4.77
N THR A 177 -10.30 10.28 4.14
CA THR A 177 -10.37 11.17 2.98
C THR A 177 -11.09 10.51 1.81
N LEU A 178 -10.84 9.22 1.56
CA LEU A 178 -11.50 8.46 0.51
C LEU A 178 -12.98 8.24 0.80
N ASP A 179 -13.36 8.00 2.07
CA ASP A 179 -14.77 7.95 2.48
C ASP A 179 -15.49 9.28 2.19
N ALA A 180 -14.88 10.41 2.56
CA ALA A 180 -15.46 11.73 2.32
C ALA A 180 -15.67 12.03 0.83
N LEU A 181 -14.71 11.66 -0.02
CA LEU A 181 -14.81 11.83 -1.47
C LEU A 181 -15.92 10.95 -2.07
N ARG A 182 -16.11 9.74 -1.55
CA ARG A 182 -17.14 8.82 -2.00
C ARG A 182 -18.56 9.30 -1.63
N ILE A 183 -18.74 9.84 -0.44
CA ILE A 183 -20.03 10.40 -0.01
C ILE A 183 -20.42 11.57 -0.91
N GLY A 184 -19.50 12.50 -1.18
CA GLY A 184 -19.75 13.63 -2.06
C GLY A 184 -20.12 13.25 -3.50
N ALA A 185 -19.58 12.15 -4.02
CA ALA A 185 -19.93 11.64 -5.34
C ALA A 185 -21.35 11.06 -5.41
N ASN A 186 -21.83 10.43 -4.34
CA ASN A 186 -23.18 9.84 -4.28
C ASN A 186 -24.30 10.88 -4.08
N GLU A 187 -23.99 12.04 -3.50
CA GLU A 187 -24.95 13.13 -3.32
C GLU A 187 -25.14 14.02 -4.56
N SER A 188 -24.24 13.90 -5.54
CA SER A 188 -24.23 14.74 -6.75
C SER A 188 -24.86 14.06 -7.97
N GLY A 189 -25.35 12.84 -7.86
CA GLY A 189 -26.01 12.04 -8.90
C GLY A 189 -27.48 11.86 -8.62
#